data_211b0374fa7d973914a6f02a121d053f
#
_entry.id   211b0374fa7d973914a6f02a121d053f
#
_cell.length_a   1.000
_cell.length_b   1.000
_cell.length_c   1.000
_cell.angle_alpha   90.00
_cell.angle_beta   90.00
_cell.angle_gamma   90.00
#
_symmetry.space_group_name_H-M   'P 1'
#
loop_
_entity.id
_entity.type
_entity.pdbx_description
1 polymer ?
#
loop_
_entity_poly.entity_id
_entity_poly.type
_entity_poly.pdbx_seq_one_letter_code
_entity_poly.pdbx_strand_id
1 'polypeptide(L)'
;ITATLNSDVLGAAVTAVRNNEVEISFFDSFNSDIITNTTASGGSATITGGHARYRTGTNATGSAKGVSVYSCKYRPAHEQYCFFTAAFTAGVANSFQRIGLYDTNNGFFIGYEGTSFGVTLRTGASDTTTARASWNGDALDGSAGSLFTRGGNPEAINLTYSNLYRIRFAWLGSASVYFEVFSPDGNWVTFHTIKIPNSQLNPSIQNPELPITIHVAKTSGASDLSLYSACVASGTTSADFPINETLNEYSLAKLTRSVITGETSAGGGGFVNVKVTPSGSLTIALGDIDGVSGQETMANSLPVVIASDQSAVPISDDGGSITVDGTVTTEAETVSSSSVTSTTASASSVTVLASNANRKLAILVNDSDKIAYVKLGATASTTSYSYKLQPNSTLELAQPVYNGVIDAIWETSPTGAMRVTELT
;
A
#
# COMPACT_ATOMS: atom_id res chain seq x y z
N ILE A 1 40.86 5.84 -34.52
CA ILE A 1 39.72 5.97 -33.54
C ILE A 1 40.35 5.89 -32.17
N THR A 2 40.56 7.03 -31.53
CA THR A 2 41.02 7.10 -30.11
C THR A 2 39.80 6.80 -29.26
N ALA A 3 39.69 5.58 -28.75
CA ALA A 3 38.67 5.28 -27.75
C ALA A 3 39.05 6.01 -26.47
N THR A 4 38.29 7.07 -26.12
CA THR A 4 38.38 7.71 -24.81
C THR A 4 37.76 6.73 -23.83
N LEU A 5 38.58 6.05 -23.02
CA LEU A 5 38.08 5.30 -21.88
C LEU A 5 37.44 6.25 -20.89
N ASN A 6 36.16 6.11 -20.65
CA ASN A 6 35.50 6.84 -19.56
C ASN A 6 36.11 6.38 -18.24
N SER A 7 36.55 7.33 -17.43
CA SER A 7 36.99 7.05 -16.06
C SER A 7 35.91 7.47 -15.07
N ASP A 8 35.86 6.79 -13.94
CA ASP A 8 35.08 7.22 -12.78
C ASP A 8 35.68 8.47 -12.14
N VAL A 9 35.07 8.99 -11.08
CA VAL A 9 35.52 10.18 -10.35
C VAL A 9 36.86 9.98 -9.64
N LEU A 10 37.33 8.73 -9.51
CA LEU A 10 38.63 8.37 -8.91
C LEU A 10 39.69 8.06 -9.98
N GLY A 11 39.36 8.18 -11.28
CA GLY A 11 40.27 7.96 -12.40
C GLY A 11 40.39 6.50 -12.85
N ALA A 12 39.62 5.59 -12.29
CA ALA A 12 39.58 4.21 -12.74
C ALA A 12 38.79 4.08 -14.05
N ALA A 13 39.27 3.22 -14.99
CA ALA A 13 38.55 2.99 -16.23
C ALA A 13 37.18 2.35 -15.95
N VAL A 14 36.12 2.98 -16.41
CA VAL A 14 34.75 2.45 -16.25
C VAL A 14 34.56 1.38 -17.32
N THR A 15 34.92 0.14 -17.01
CA THR A 15 34.51 -1.05 -17.75
C THR A 15 33.27 -1.70 -17.12
N ALA A 16 32.71 -1.06 -16.11
CA ALA A 16 31.75 -1.61 -15.19
C ALA A 16 30.31 -1.41 -15.64
N VAL A 17 29.50 -2.41 -15.36
CA VAL A 17 28.03 -2.35 -15.43
C VAL A 17 27.52 -1.40 -14.35
N ARG A 18 26.59 -0.51 -14.69
CA ARG A 18 25.85 0.28 -13.72
C ARG A 18 24.94 -0.66 -12.92
N ASN A 19 25.05 -0.60 -11.61
CA ASN A 19 24.15 -1.31 -10.71
C ASN A 19 23.15 -0.31 -10.16
N ASN A 20 21.97 -0.24 -10.76
CA ASN A 20 20.87 0.60 -10.25
C ASN A 20 20.26 -0.05 -9.01
N GLU A 21 20.17 0.70 -7.94
CA GLU A 21 19.54 0.29 -6.69
C GLU A 21 18.15 0.95 -6.51
N VAL A 22 17.94 2.07 -7.18
CA VAL A 22 16.67 2.76 -7.27
C VAL A 22 16.38 3.07 -8.72
N GLU A 23 15.23 2.63 -9.23
CA GLU A 23 14.73 2.92 -10.57
C GLU A 23 13.25 3.28 -10.49
N ILE A 24 12.89 4.48 -10.91
CA ILE A 24 11.52 4.96 -10.89
C ILE A 24 11.19 5.62 -12.22
N SER A 25 10.20 5.08 -12.91
CA SER A 25 9.63 5.64 -14.14
C SER A 25 8.24 6.22 -13.86
N PHE A 26 7.97 7.41 -14.37
CA PHE A 26 6.73 8.16 -14.12
C PHE A 26 5.81 8.21 -15.34
N PHE A 27 5.70 7.10 -16.07
CA PHE A 27 4.93 7.11 -17.33
C PHE A 27 3.43 6.86 -17.11
N ASP A 28 3.01 6.20 -16.06
CA ASP A 28 1.62 5.78 -15.82
C ASP A 28 1.10 6.21 -14.45
N SER A 29 1.66 5.66 -13.37
CA SER A 29 1.21 5.89 -12.00
C SER A 29 2.39 5.96 -11.03
N PHE A 30 2.16 6.50 -9.84
CA PHE A 30 3.12 6.36 -8.74
C PHE A 30 2.99 4.97 -8.12
N ASN A 31 4.11 4.26 -8.02
CA ASN A 31 4.20 3.04 -7.25
C ASN A 31 4.63 3.38 -5.82
N SER A 32 3.72 3.22 -4.85
CA SER A 32 3.96 3.51 -3.44
C SER A 32 5.02 2.63 -2.79
N ASP A 33 5.35 1.47 -3.38
CA ASP A 33 6.38 0.57 -2.87
C ASP A 33 7.80 1.09 -3.14
N ILE A 34 7.94 2.03 -4.10
CA ILE A 34 9.24 2.57 -4.49
C ILE A 34 9.37 4.08 -4.28
N ILE A 35 8.26 4.84 -4.19
CA ILE A 35 8.27 6.26 -3.91
C ILE A 35 7.11 6.68 -3.02
N THR A 36 7.42 7.42 -1.96
CA THR A 36 6.42 8.00 -1.06
C THR A 36 6.20 9.46 -1.40
N ASN A 37 4.95 9.82 -1.68
CA ASN A 37 4.55 11.19 -1.97
C ASN A 37 3.85 11.84 -0.77
N THR A 38 4.26 13.05 -0.43
CA THR A 38 3.65 13.88 0.62
C THR A 38 3.29 15.24 0.06
N THR A 39 2.08 15.69 0.31
CA THR A 39 1.60 17.00 -0.15
C THR A 39 0.99 17.78 1.01
N ALA A 40 1.10 19.10 0.95
CA ALA A 40 0.52 19.99 1.95
C ALA A 40 0.00 21.29 1.33
N SER A 41 -0.98 21.91 1.97
CA SER A 41 -1.48 23.25 1.65
C SER A 41 -1.83 23.44 0.16
N GLY A 42 -2.52 22.47 -0.44
CA GLY A 42 -2.93 22.54 -1.85
C GLY A 42 -1.84 22.19 -2.86
N GLY A 43 -0.68 21.73 -2.41
CA GLY A 43 0.29 21.10 -3.29
C GLY A 43 -0.20 19.75 -3.81
N SER A 44 0.34 19.29 -4.92
CA SER A 44 -0.04 18.00 -5.52
C SER A 44 1.14 17.31 -6.18
N ALA A 45 1.10 15.98 -6.18
CA ALA A 45 1.96 15.12 -6.97
C ALA A 45 1.06 14.31 -7.91
N THR A 46 1.26 14.44 -9.22
CA THR A 46 0.42 13.79 -10.24
C THR A 46 1.28 13.27 -11.39
N ILE A 47 0.80 12.24 -12.08
CA ILE A 47 1.37 11.85 -13.38
C ILE A 47 0.59 12.56 -14.47
N THR A 48 1.32 13.22 -15.38
CA THR A 48 0.73 13.94 -16.51
C THR A 48 1.65 13.85 -17.72
N GLY A 49 1.17 13.30 -18.82
CA GLY A 49 1.93 13.21 -20.08
C GLY A 49 3.26 12.44 -19.96
N GLY A 50 3.30 11.37 -19.15
CA GLY A 50 4.51 10.56 -18.95
C GLY A 50 5.55 11.19 -18.01
N HIS A 51 5.14 12.15 -17.17
CA HIS A 51 5.99 12.80 -16.18
C HIS A 51 5.31 12.85 -14.82
N ALA A 52 6.08 12.65 -13.75
CA ALA A 52 5.69 13.11 -12.44
C ALA A 52 5.72 14.63 -12.41
N ARG A 53 4.63 15.24 -11.99
CA ARG A 53 4.52 16.67 -11.74
C ARG A 53 4.34 16.90 -10.25
N TYR A 54 5.32 17.50 -9.62
CA TYR A 54 5.23 18.00 -8.26
C TYR A 54 4.92 19.49 -8.29
N ARG A 55 3.84 19.90 -7.64
CA ARG A 55 3.27 21.22 -7.78
C ARG A 55 2.95 21.83 -6.42
N THR A 56 3.22 23.13 -6.26
CA THR A 56 2.87 23.85 -5.03
C THR A 56 1.40 24.25 -4.96
N GLY A 57 0.73 24.38 -6.10
CA GLY A 57 -0.58 25.05 -6.18
C GLY A 57 -0.47 26.54 -5.85
N THR A 58 -1.62 27.19 -5.69
CA THR A 58 -1.70 28.66 -5.47
C THR A 58 -1.69 29.08 -4.00
N ASN A 59 -1.83 28.16 -3.06
CA ASN A 59 -1.79 28.48 -1.63
C ASN A 59 -0.40 28.95 -1.21
N ALA A 60 -0.33 29.89 -0.28
CA ALA A 60 0.94 30.54 0.11
C ALA A 60 2.03 29.58 0.61
N THR A 61 1.65 28.48 1.27
CA THR A 61 2.57 27.50 1.85
C THR A 61 2.47 26.12 1.20
N GLY A 62 2.04 26.06 -0.06
CA GLY A 62 1.85 24.81 -0.78
C GLY A 62 3.15 24.04 -0.99
N SER A 63 3.10 22.72 -0.84
CA SER A 63 4.26 21.84 -1.06
C SER A 63 3.87 20.48 -1.61
N ALA A 64 4.80 19.87 -2.37
CA ALA A 64 4.72 18.49 -2.81
C ALA A 64 6.12 17.87 -2.81
N LYS A 65 6.26 16.70 -2.21
CA LYS A 65 7.52 16.00 -2.03
C LYS A 65 7.35 14.51 -2.38
N GLY A 66 8.27 13.98 -3.19
CA GLY A 66 8.45 12.56 -3.43
C GLY A 66 9.80 12.11 -2.89
N VAL A 67 9.83 10.99 -2.18
CA VAL A 67 11.06 10.40 -1.64
C VAL A 67 11.08 8.92 -2.02
N SER A 68 12.16 8.43 -2.61
CA SER A 68 12.31 7.00 -2.87
C SER A 68 12.32 6.22 -1.56
N VAL A 69 11.63 5.07 -1.54
CA VAL A 69 11.59 4.16 -0.38
C VAL A 69 12.98 3.56 -0.12
N TYR A 70 13.70 3.31 -1.19
CA TYR A 70 15.07 2.79 -1.14
C TYR A 70 16.09 3.92 -1.34
N SER A 71 17.24 3.79 -0.69
CA SER A 71 18.38 4.68 -0.81
C SER A 71 19.49 4.05 -1.64
N CYS A 72 20.28 4.87 -2.33
CA CYS A 72 21.50 4.43 -2.95
C CYS A 72 22.49 4.01 -1.86
N LYS A 73 22.87 2.74 -1.84
CA LYS A 73 23.79 2.20 -0.83
C LYS A 73 25.23 2.66 -1.08
N TYR A 74 25.93 2.93 0.00
CA TYR A 74 27.33 3.29 -0.08
C TYR A 74 28.22 2.04 -0.14
N ARG A 75 29.17 2.08 -1.08
CA ARG A 75 30.27 1.12 -1.18
C ARG A 75 31.59 1.85 -1.26
N PRO A 76 32.52 1.65 -0.32
CA PRO A 76 33.81 2.31 -0.34
C PRO A 76 34.54 2.11 -1.67
N ALA A 77 35.14 3.18 -2.20
CA ALA A 77 35.86 3.24 -3.46
C ALA A 77 35.03 2.96 -4.73
N HIS A 78 33.69 2.91 -4.63
CA HIS A 78 32.81 2.89 -5.79
C HIS A 78 32.16 4.26 -5.98
N GLU A 79 32.00 4.65 -7.25
CA GLU A 79 31.25 5.85 -7.61
C GLU A 79 29.76 5.60 -7.40
N GLN A 80 29.10 6.51 -6.69
CA GLN A 80 27.65 6.61 -6.63
C GLN A 80 27.18 7.60 -7.69
N TYR A 81 26.02 7.31 -8.29
CA TYR A 81 25.42 8.21 -9.28
C TYR A 81 23.91 8.35 -9.06
N CYS A 82 23.40 9.47 -9.53
CA CYS A 82 21.98 9.69 -9.66
C CYS A 82 21.69 10.32 -11.03
N PHE A 83 20.83 9.67 -11.81
CA PHE A 83 20.29 10.19 -13.06
C PHE A 83 18.85 10.62 -12.84
N PHE A 84 18.48 11.75 -13.41
CA PHE A 84 17.09 12.18 -13.42
C PHE A 84 16.82 13.12 -14.58
N THR A 85 15.60 13.07 -15.09
CA THR A 85 15.11 14.13 -15.96
C THR A 85 14.45 15.20 -15.11
N ALA A 86 14.66 16.46 -15.45
CA ALA A 86 13.97 17.55 -14.76
C ALA A 86 13.64 18.71 -15.70
N ALA A 87 12.45 19.28 -15.51
CA ALA A 87 12.04 20.56 -16.01
C ALA A 87 11.47 21.40 -14.87
N PHE A 88 11.82 22.67 -14.82
CA PHE A 88 11.47 23.56 -13.71
C PHE A 88 10.64 24.73 -14.23
N THR A 89 9.63 25.13 -13.51
CA THR A 89 9.08 26.48 -13.71
C THR A 89 10.07 27.51 -13.18
N ALA A 90 9.99 28.75 -13.67
CA ALA A 90 10.86 29.82 -13.18
C ALA A 90 10.74 29.95 -11.65
N GLY A 91 11.87 30.06 -10.97
CA GLY A 91 11.92 30.22 -9.53
C GLY A 91 11.35 31.57 -9.08
N VAL A 92 10.71 31.60 -7.94
CA VAL A 92 10.17 32.80 -7.31
C VAL A 92 10.68 32.93 -5.87
N ALA A 93 10.71 34.15 -5.36
CA ALA A 93 11.11 34.38 -3.98
C ALA A 93 10.29 33.53 -2.98
N ASN A 94 10.90 33.16 -1.88
CA ASN A 94 10.28 32.36 -0.81
C ASN A 94 9.76 30.99 -1.29
N SER A 95 10.48 30.38 -2.21
CA SER A 95 10.15 29.05 -2.74
C SER A 95 11.41 28.26 -3.06
N PHE A 96 11.24 26.96 -3.26
CA PHE A 96 12.27 26.13 -3.86
C PHE A 96 11.69 25.02 -4.73
N GLN A 97 12.51 24.54 -5.66
CA GLN A 97 12.27 23.38 -6.50
C GLN A 97 13.56 22.57 -6.52
N ARG A 98 13.58 21.38 -5.96
CA ARG A 98 14.79 20.59 -5.70
C ARG A 98 14.64 19.16 -6.19
N ILE A 99 15.68 18.62 -6.81
CA ILE A 99 15.75 17.21 -7.19
C ILE A 99 17.20 16.71 -7.05
N GLY A 100 17.38 15.51 -6.51
CA GLY A 100 18.68 14.89 -6.34
C GLY A 100 18.71 13.79 -5.28
N LEU A 101 19.89 13.48 -4.80
CA LEU A 101 20.14 12.54 -3.70
C LEU A 101 20.23 13.32 -2.40
N TYR A 102 19.19 13.34 -1.60
CA TYR A 102 19.24 14.00 -0.31
C TYR A 102 18.12 13.57 0.64
N ASP A 103 18.44 13.62 1.92
CA ASP A 103 17.49 13.45 3.02
C ASP A 103 17.28 14.78 3.79
N THR A 104 16.83 14.71 5.02
CA THR A 104 16.64 15.89 5.88
C THR A 104 17.98 16.54 6.26
N ASN A 105 19.04 15.75 6.40
CA ASN A 105 20.31 16.21 6.98
C ASN A 105 21.44 16.31 5.96
N ASN A 106 21.44 15.46 4.94
CA ASN A 106 22.58 15.32 4.03
C ASN A 106 22.12 15.26 2.58
N GLY A 107 23.01 15.61 1.65
CA GLY A 107 22.81 15.32 0.26
C GLY A 107 23.29 16.35 -0.74
N PHE A 108 22.96 16.05 -2.00
CA PHE A 108 23.33 16.82 -3.19
C PHE A 108 22.11 16.97 -4.08
N PHE A 109 21.76 18.17 -4.48
CA PHE A 109 20.62 18.43 -5.34
C PHE A 109 20.81 19.62 -6.25
N ILE A 110 19.98 19.69 -7.28
CA ILE A 110 19.91 20.78 -8.26
C ILE A 110 18.53 21.41 -8.15
N GLY A 111 18.45 22.69 -8.36
CA GLY A 111 17.16 23.36 -8.49
C GLY A 111 17.17 24.83 -8.20
N TYR A 112 15.98 25.37 -7.99
CA TYR A 112 15.78 26.76 -7.60
C TYR A 112 15.73 26.90 -6.09
N GLU A 113 16.50 27.87 -5.60
CA GLU A 113 16.39 28.45 -4.26
C GLU A 113 15.94 29.90 -4.42
N GLY A 114 14.70 30.19 -4.14
CA GLY A 114 14.08 31.45 -4.54
C GLY A 114 14.08 31.60 -6.05
N THR A 115 14.67 32.71 -6.52
CA THR A 115 14.83 33.01 -7.95
C THR A 115 16.13 32.48 -8.55
N SER A 116 17.02 31.93 -7.73
CA SER A 116 18.36 31.50 -8.14
C SER A 116 18.38 30.01 -8.46
N PHE A 117 18.78 29.65 -9.67
CA PHE A 117 19.03 28.25 -10.03
C PHE A 117 20.47 27.89 -9.69
N GLY A 118 20.66 26.71 -9.08
CA GLY A 118 21.98 26.31 -8.62
C GLY A 118 22.06 24.85 -8.21
N VAL A 119 23.20 24.50 -7.65
CA VAL A 119 23.48 23.21 -7.00
C VAL A 119 23.67 23.44 -5.51
N THR A 120 23.27 22.46 -4.71
CA THR A 120 23.31 22.57 -3.26
C THR A 120 23.95 21.33 -2.63
N LEU A 121 24.87 21.57 -1.69
CA LEU A 121 25.35 20.62 -0.71
C LEU A 121 24.55 20.83 0.58
N ARG A 122 23.96 19.77 1.09
CA ARG A 122 23.35 19.74 2.44
C ARG A 122 24.22 18.95 3.39
N THR A 123 24.60 19.55 4.50
CA THR A 123 25.39 18.92 5.57
C THR A 123 24.79 19.27 6.92
N GLY A 124 24.38 18.26 7.71
CA GLY A 124 23.79 18.49 9.03
C GLY A 124 22.54 19.39 8.99
N ALA A 125 21.67 19.22 8.00
CA ALA A 125 20.49 20.04 7.73
C ALA A 125 20.78 21.50 7.29
N SER A 126 22.04 21.87 7.05
CA SER A 126 22.42 23.18 6.51
C SER A 126 22.70 23.11 5.02
N ASP A 127 22.13 24.03 4.25
CA ASP A 127 22.26 24.10 2.81
C ASP A 127 23.34 25.12 2.40
N THR A 128 24.30 24.68 1.59
CA THR A 128 25.28 25.57 0.91
C THR A 128 24.96 25.50 -0.59
N THR A 129 24.35 26.58 -1.10
CA THR A 129 23.95 26.66 -2.51
C THR A 129 24.96 27.47 -3.31
N THR A 130 25.43 26.91 -4.43
CA THR A 130 26.22 27.59 -5.44
C THR A 130 25.33 27.95 -6.62
N ALA A 131 25.01 29.23 -6.77
CA ALA A 131 24.20 29.72 -7.86
C ALA A 131 24.91 29.54 -9.21
N ARG A 132 24.13 29.43 -10.30
CA ARG A 132 24.61 29.21 -11.67
C ARG A 132 25.74 30.17 -12.06
N ALA A 133 25.64 31.44 -11.69
CA ALA A 133 26.66 32.44 -11.99
C ALA A 133 28.03 32.15 -11.34
N SER A 134 28.10 31.30 -10.33
CA SER A 134 29.30 30.89 -9.62
C SER A 134 29.75 29.45 -9.94
N TRP A 135 29.23 28.84 -10.95
CA TRP A 135 29.64 27.49 -11.37
C TRP A 135 31.08 27.51 -11.88
N ASN A 136 31.80 26.43 -11.65
CA ASN A 136 33.24 26.31 -11.98
C ASN A 136 33.50 25.38 -13.19
N GLY A 137 32.45 24.89 -13.82
CA GLY A 137 32.46 24.16 -15.09
C GLY A 137 31.81 24.99 -16.20
N ASP A 138 31.01 24.33 -17.02
CA ASP A 138 30.29 24.99 -18.11
C ASP A 138 29.15 25.87 -17.56
N ALA A 139 29.05 27.10 -18.03
CA ALA A 139 27.97 28.01 -17.60
C ALA A 139 26.60 27.64 -18.20
N LEU A 140 26.56 26.78 -19.19
CA LEU A 140 25.37 26.34 -19.95
C LEU A 140 24.59 27.53 -20.57
N ASP A 141 25.25 28.65 -20.83
CA ASP A 141 24.65 29.92 -21.28
C ASP A 141 24.69 30.16 -22.78
N GLY A 142 25.27 29.20 -23.52
CA GLY A 142 25.46 29.31 -24.96
C GLY A 142 26.61 30.19 -25.38
N SER A 143 27.49 30.58 -24.43
CA SER A 143 28.70 31.35 -24.74
C SER A 143 29.69 30.54 -25.57
N ALA A 144 30.56 31.25 -26.31
CA ALA A 144 31.64 30.61 -27.08
C ALA A 144 32.53 29.77 -26.16
N GLY A 145 32.70 28.48 -26.48
CA GLY A 145 33.45 27.53 -25.66
C GLY A 145 32.60 26.67 -24.73
N SER A 146 31.30 26.93 -24.60
CA SER A 146 30.38 26.00 -23.93
C SER A 146 30.39 24.63 -24.63
N LEU A 147 30.45 23.58 -23.83
CA LEU A 147 30.37 22.17 -24.28
C LEU A 147 28.94 21.66 -24.38
N PHE A 148 27.99 22.48 -23.93
CA PHE A 148 26.56 22.19 -24.12
C PHE A 148 26.15 22.67 -25.50
N THR A 149 26.13 21.75 -26.47
CA THR A 149 26.01 22.03 -27.87
C THR A 149 24.84 21.33 -28.52
N ARG A 150 24.34 21.93 -29.63
CA ARG A 150 23.40 21.30 -30.57
C ARG A 150 23.93 21.48 -31.99
N GLY A 151 24.19 20.35 -32.66
CA GLY A 151 24.80 20.39 -34.00
C GLY A 151 26.18 21.05 -34.00
N GLY A 152 26.95 20.87 -32.93
CA GLY A 152 28.30 21.46 -32.76
C GLY A 152 28.30 22.95 -32.36
N ASN A 153 27.17 23.60 -32.20
CA ASN A 153 27.08 25.01 -31.81
C ASN A 153 26.70 25.12 -30.33
N PRO A 154 27.34 26.02 -29.53
CA PRO A 154 26.96 26.32 -28.19
C PRO A 154 25.48 26.72 -28.08
N GLU A 155 24.78 26.12 -27.12
CA GLU A 155 23.36 26.40 -26.86
C GLU A 155 23.15 26.72 -25.37
N ALA A 156 22.29 27.67 -25.08
CA ALA A 156 21.89 27.93 -23.69
C ALA A 156 20.87 26.89 -23.23
N ILE A 157 21.08 26.32 -22.07
CA ILE A 157 20.13 25.38 -21.49
C ILE A 157 18.80 26.08 -21.19
N ASN A 158 17.70 25.48 -21.62
CA ASN A 158 16.37 25.89 -21.24
C ASN A 158 15.87 25.02 -20.06
N LEU A 159 15.82 25.59 -18.87
CA LEU A 159 15.42 24.88 -17.66
C LEU A 159 13.93 24.51 -17.62
N THR A 160 13.10 25.11 -18.47
CA THR A 160 11.68 24.76 -18.59
C THR A 160 11.43 23.54 -19.47
N TYR A 161 12.46 23.09 -20.18
CA TYR A 161 12.42 21.84 -20.94
C TYR A 161 12.96 20.67 -20.13
N SER A 162 12.53 19.47 -20.49
CA SER A 162 13.05 18.25 -19.84
C SER A 162 14.51 18.05 -20.24
N ASN A 163 15.41 18.23 -19.28
CA ASN A 163 16.83 17.97 -19.44
C ASN A 163 17.21 16.73 -18.62
N LEU A 164 18.21 15.98 -19.09
CA LEU A 164 18.75 14.83 -18.37
C LEU A 164 19.99 15.27 -17.58
N TYR A 165 19.92 15.11 -16.28
CA TYR A 165 20.99 15.45 -15.34
C TYR A 165 21.61 14.22 -14.72
N ARG A 166 22.84 14.36 -14.25
CA ARG A 166 23.57 13.37 -13.49
C ARG A 166 24.34 14.01 -12.34
N ILE A 167 24.26 13.41 -11.16
CA ILE A 167 25.14 13.70 -10.02
C ILE A 167 26.03 12.49 -9.82
N ARG A 168 27.36 12.68 -9.70
CA ARG A 168 28.32 11.59 -9.46
C ARG A 168 29.26 11.94 -8.33
N PHE A 169 29.54 10.99 -7.47
CA PHE A 169 30.52 11.15 -6.39
C PHE A 169 31.00 9.78 -5.90
N ALA A 170 32.23 9.73 -5.39
CA ALA A 170 32.72 8.60 -4.60
C ALA A 170 33.02 9.13 -3.20
N TRP A 171 32.12 8.89 -2.27
CA TRP A 171 32.12 9.63 -1.00
C TRP A 171 33.46 9.59 -0.27
N LEU A 172 33.97 8.45 0.21
CA LEU A 172 35.21 8.31 0.99
C LEU A 172 35.43 9.45 2.02
N GLY A 173 34.34 10.15 2.38
CA GLY A 173 34.34 11.30 3.27
C GLY A 173 34.72 12.62 2.62
N SER A 174 35.57 12.63 1.60
CA SER A 174 36.20 13.88 1.08
C SER A 174 36.30 13.93 -0.44
N ALA A 175 35.67 13.03 -1.19
CA ALA A 175 35.73 13.06 -2.66
C ALA A 175 34.85 14.20 -3.22
N SER A 176 35.25 14.69 -4.40
CA SER A 176 34.49 15.74 -5.10
C SER A 176 33.17 15.22 -5.64
N VAL A 177 32.19 16.11 -5.79
CA VAL A 177 30.88 15.83 -6.34
C VAL A 177 30.73 16.57 -7.67
N TYR A 178 30.34 15.83 -8.71
CA TYR A 178 30.20 16.31 -10.08
C TYR A 178 28.74 16.45 -10.45
N PHE A 179 28.37 17.61 -10.95
CA PHE A 179 27.05 17.91 -11.49
C PHE A 179 27.12 18.05 -13.01
N GLU A 180 26.36 17.26 -13.70
CA GLU A 180 26.46 17.12 -15.15
C GLU A 180 25.06 17.15 -15.80
N VAL A 181 25.02 17.60 -17.04
CA VAL A 181 23.85 17.58 -17.89
C VAL A 181 24.19 16.94 -19.24
N PHE A 182 23.24 16.23 -19.83
CA PHE A 182 23.42 15.63 -21.13
C PHE A 182 23.09 16.64 -22.22
N SER A 183 24.05 16.94 -23.09
CA SER A 183 23.87 17.88 -24.17
C SER A 183 23.05 17.28 -25.30
N PRO A 184 22.40 18.09 -26.14
CA PRO A 184 21.71 17.62 -27.35
C PRO A 184 22.59 16.82 -28.31
N ASP A 185 23.89 17.04 -28.32
CA ASP A 185 24.86 16.32 -29.16
C ASP A 185 25.33 14.99 -28.51
N GLY A 186 24.74 14.59 -27.38
CA GLY A 186 24.96 13.27 -26.78
C GLY A 186 26.16 13.19 -25.83
N ASN A 187 26.66 14.29 -25.33
CA ASN A 187 27.80 14.35 -24.41
C ASN A 187 27.36 14.76 -23.01
N TRP A 188 28.00 14.19 -21.98
CA TRP A 188 27.88 14.70 -20.62
C TRP A 188 28.74 15.94 -20.44
N VAL A 189 28.15 17.02 -19.99
CA VAL A 189 28.80 18.30 -19.73
C VAL A 189 28.80 18.56 -18.23
N THR A 190 29.98 18.61 -17.61
CA THR A 190 30.15 19.00 -16.23
C THR A 190 29.99 20.53 -16.10
N PHE A 191 28.95 20.96 -15.42
CA PHE A 191 28.68 22.38 -15.23
C PHE A 191 29.14 22.87 -13.84
N HIS A 192 29.22 21.98 -12.85
CA HIS A 192 29.77 22.33 -11.54
C HIS A 192 30.42 21.13 -10.85
N THR A 193 31.43 21.41 -10.06
CA THR A 193 32.10 20.43 -9.18
C THR A 193 32.23 21.02 -7.80
N ILE A 194 31.67 20.37 -6.78
CA ILE A 194 31.98 20.68 -5.38
C ILE A 194 33.29 20.00 -5.04
N LYS A 195 34.33 20.80 -4.84
CA LYS A 195 35.70 20.34 -4.56
C LYS A 195 35.88 20.19 -3.06
N ILE A 196 35.86 18.96 -2.56
CA ILE A 196 35.98 18.63 -1.13
C ILE A 196 37.42 18.35 -0.70
N PRO A 197 38.28 17.68 -1.52
CA PRO A 197 39.62 17.32 -1.08
C PRO A 197 40.41 18.55 -0.60
N ASN A 198 41.11 18.38 0.53
CA ASN A 198 41.95 19.43 1.16
C ASN A 198 41.20 20.73 1.48
N SER A 199 39.89 20.68 1.73
CA SER A 199 39.09 21.87 2.05
C SER A 199 38.53 21.85 3.47
N GLN A 200 38.40 20.71 4.10
CA GLN A 200 37.79 20.53 5.41
C GLN A 200 38.25 19.26 6.13
N LEU A 201 38.11 19.25 7.46
CA LEU A 201 38.45 18.08 8.29
C LEU A 201 37.32 17.03 8.28
N ASN A 202 36.09 17.50 8.40
CA ASN A 202 34.93 16.61 8.51
C ASN A 202 34.46 16.10 7.11
N PRO A 203 33.84 14.95 7.04
CA PRO A 203 33.19 14.50 5.81
C PRO A 203 32.21 15.54 5.25
N SER A 204 32.07 15.57 3.92
CA SER A 204 31.16 16.48 3.23
C SER A 204 29.70 16.26 3.60
N ILE A 205 29.34 15.01 3.81
CA ILE A 205 28.05 14.56 4.35
C ILE A 205 28.31 13.45 5.36
N GLN A 206 27.44 13.32 6.34
CA GLN A 206 27.60 12.33 7.43
C GLN A 206 27.03 10.95 7.05
N ASN A 207 26.05 10.92 6.15
CA ASN A 207 25.45 9.70 5.64
C ASN A 207 25.47 9.73 4.10
N PRO A 208 26.22 8.83 3.43
CA PRO A 208 26.26 8.73 1.98
C PRO A 208 25.12 7.85 1.39
N GLU A 209 24.33 7.18 2.20
CA GLU A 209 23.19 6.39 1.76
C GLU A 209 21.96 7.29 1.65
N LEU A 210 21.76 7.86 0.47
CA LEU A 210 20.78 8.91 0.24
C LEU A 210 19.62 8.42 -0.63
N PRO A 211 18.38 8.76 -0.27
CA PRO A 211 17.23 8.56 -1.16
C PRO A 211 17.22 9.58 -2.30
N ILE A 212 16.58 9.24 -3.40
CA ILE A 212 16.19 10.24 -4.41
C ILE A 212 15.02 11.05 -3.85
N THR A 213 15.17 12.36 -3.84
CA THR A 213 14.12 13.27 -3.37
C THR A 213 13.79 14.30 -4.44
N ILE A 214 12.50 14.48 -4.70
CA ILE A 214 11.92 15.53 -5.53
C ILE A 214 11.06 16.39 -4.61
N HIS A 215 11.29 17.71 -4.55
CA HIS A 215 10.56 18.55 -3.61
C HIS A 215 10.33 19.95 -4.17
N VAL A 216 9.10 20.39 -4.15
CA VAL A 216 8.72 21.76 -4.42
C VAL A 216 7.96 22.33 -3.24
N ALA A 217 8.27 23.53 -2.82
CA ALA A 217 7.54 24.19 -1.73
C ALA A 217 7.66 25.71 -1.81
N LYS A 218 6.72 26.35 -1.12
CA LYS A 218 6.68 27.80 -0.89
C LYS A 218 6.51 28.07 0.60
N THR A 219 7.06 29.18 1.05
CA THR A 219 6.80 29.72 2.38
C THR A 219 5.88 30.95 2.35
N SER A 220 5.69 31.54 1.15
CA SER A 220 4.74 32.64 0.91
C SER A 220 4.45 32.79 -0.59
N GLY A 221 3.44 33.60 -0.94
CA GLY A 221 3.09 33.94 -2.31
C GLY A 221 2.10 32.97 -2.97
N ALA A 222 1.48 33.41 -4.06
CA ALA A 222 0.44 32.68 -4.78
C ALA A 222 0.93 31.98 -6.07
N SER A 223 2.23 32.10 -6.43
CA SER A 223 2.77 31.49 -7.64
C SER A 223 2.68 29.98 -7.59
N ASP A 224 2.20 29.38 -8.67
CA ASP A 224 2.11 27.94 -8.77
C ASP A 224 3.35 27.36 -9.47
N LEU A 225 4.21 26.75 -8.68
CA LEU A 225 5.47 26.18 -9.16
C LEU A 225 5.30 24.69 -9.47
N SER A 226 5.97 24.24 -10.50
CA SER A 226 5.96 22.83 -10.88
C SER A 226 7.37 22.37 -11.25
N LEU A 227 7.73 21.19 -10.74
CA LEU A 227 8.89 20.43 -11.16
C LEU A 227 8.40 19.14 -11.81
N TYR A 228 8.91 18.86 -13.00
CA TYR A 228 8.56 17.68 -13.77
C TYR A 228 9.75 16.73 -13.85
N SER A 229 9.51 15.44 -13.78
CA SER A 229 10.50 14.38 -14.00
C SER A 229 9.86 13.18 -14.68
N ALA A 230 10.47 12.66 -15.74
CA ALA A 230 9.99 11.47 -16.43
C ALA A 230 10.51 10.19 -15.77
N CYS A 231 11.75 10.22 -15.28
CA CYS A 231 12.36 9.09 -14.59
C CYS A 231 13.52 9.54 -13.71
N VAL A 232 13.81 8.70 -12.71
CA VAL A 232 14.96 8.85 -11.83
C VAL A 232 15.59 7.49 -11.60
N ALA A 233 16.92 7.45 -11.49
CA ALA A 233 17.65 6.23 -11.15
C ALA A 233 18.88 6.58 -10.33
N SER A 234 19.22 5.76 -9.35
CA SER A 234 20.47 5.88 -8.61
C SER A 234 21.08 4.51 -8.32
N GLY A 235 22.38 4.47 -8.15
CA GLY A 235 23.12 3.25 -7.87
C GLY A 235 24.62 3.50 -7.82
N THR A 236 25.37 2.42 -7.93
CA THR A 236 26.82 2.44 -7.91
C THR A 236 27.41 1.93 -9.22
N THR A 237 28.56 2.52 -9.63
CA THR A 237 29.37 1.92 -10.68
C THR A 237 30.22 0.83 -10.03
N SER A 238 29.98 -0.41 -10.38
CA SER A 238 30.76 -1.54 -9.89
C SER A 238 31.15 -2.44 -11.05
N ALA A 239 32.45 -2.78 -11.15
CA ALA A 239 32.91 -3.85 -12.05
C ALA A 239 32.51 -5.23 -11.48
N ASP A 240 32.34 -5.28 -10.19
CA ASP A 240 31.87 -6.47 -9.51
C ASP A 240 30.36 -6.37 -9.32
N PHE A 241 29.62 -7.26 -9.99
CA PHE A 241 28.51 -7.84 -9.25
C PHE A 241 29.03 -8.11 -7.84
N PRO A 242 28.32 -7.75 -6.78
CA PRO A 242 28.73 -8.12 -5.44
C PRO A 242 28.70 -9.64 -5.34
N ILE A 243 29.78 -10.25 -5.89
CA ILE A 243 29.95 -11.69 -5.95
C ILE A 243 29.90 -12.29 -4.54
N ASN A 244 30.23 -11.51 -3.51
CA ASN A 244 30.23 -12.04 -2.15
C ASN A 244 28.90 -11.85 -1.40
N GLU A 245 28.11 -10.81 -1.66
CA GLU A 245 26.76 -10.71 -1.08
C GLU A 245 25.71 -11.29 -2.02
N THR A 246 25.84 -11.05 -3.34
CA THR A 246 24.90 -11.62 -4.31
C THR A 246 25.24 -13.06 -4.68
N LEU A 247 26.47 -13.55 -4.52
CA LEU A 247 26.71 -14.99 -4.60
C LEU A 247 26.20 -15.71 -3.35
N ASN A 248 26.18 -15.08 -2.19
CA ASN A 248 25.50 -15.69 -1.05
C ASN A 248 23.98 -15.58 -1.20
N GLU A 249 23.43 -14.44 -1.59
CA GLU A 249 21.98 -14.32 -1.85
C GLU A 249 21.58 -14.95 -3.20
N TYR A 250 22.39 -14.82 -4.24
CA TYR A 250 22.11 -15.42 -5.55
C TYR A 250 22.54 -16.88 -5.65
N SER A 251 23.56 -17.30 -4.91
CA SER A 251 23.84 -18.73 -4.70
C SER A 251 22.80 -19.34 -3.79
N LEU A 252 22.27 -18.62 -2.79
CA LEU A 252 21.15 -19.03 -2.00
C LEU A 252 19.85 -19.00 -2.83
N ALA A 253 19.62 -17.98 -3.64
CA ALA A 253 18.42 -17.88 -4.49
C ALA A 253 18.51 -18.77 -5.73
N LYS A 254 19.67 -18.90 -6.37
CA LYS A 254 19.83 -19.70 -7.58
C LYS A 254 20.22 -21.14 -7.30
N LEU A 255 20.82 -21.43 -6.18
CA LEU A 255 20.86 -22.77 -5.65
C LEU A 255 19.48 -23.21 -5.18
N THR A 256 18.47 -22.31 -5.19
CA THR A 256 17.07 -22.62 -4.85
C THR A 256 16.94 -23.73 -3.80
N ARG A 257 17.95 -23.85 -3.03
CA ARG A 257 18.05 -24.65 -1.85
C ARG A 257 18.31 -23.63 -0.74
N SER A 258 17.29 -22.80 -0.48
CA SER A 258 17.23 -22.14 0.81
C SER A 258 17.27 -23.25 1.83
N VAL A 259 18.45 -23.54 2.31
CA VAL A 259 18.59 -24.40 3.48
C VAL A 259 18.09 -23.52 4.63
N ILE A 260 16.82 -23.65 4.96
CA ILE A 260 16.32 -23.14 6.24
C ILE A 260 16.97 -24.07 7.28
N THR A 261 18.07 -23.62 7.85
CA THR A 261 18.74 -24.34 8.94
C THR A 261 18.06 -23.99 10.23
N GLY A 262 17.33 -24.93 10.80
CA GLY A 262 16.93 -24.90 12.20
C GLY A 262 18.00 -25.63 13.04
N GLU A 263 18.42 -25.01 14.13
CA GLU A 263 19.26 -25.65 15.12
C GLU A 263 18.42 -26.63 15.94
N THR A 264 18.83 -27.91 15.98
CA THR A 264 18.17 -28.85 16.89
C THR A 264 18.62 -28.57 18.33
N SER A 265 17.69 -28.37 19.24
CA SER A 265 17.93 -28.01 20.66
C SER A 265 18.65 -29.07 21.48
N ALA A 266 19.16 -30.12 20.89
CA ALA A 266 19.82 -31.24 21.57
C ALA A 266 21.28 -31.43 21.13
N GLY A 267 22.08 -30.38 21.02
CA GLY A 267 23.54 -30.44 21.04
C GLY A 267 24.26 -31.28 19.97
N GLY A 268 23.59 -31.71 18.93
CA GLY A 268 24.18 -32.40 17.77
C GLY A 268 23.81 -31.68 16.50
N GLY A 269 24.69 -30.81 16.00
CA GLY A 269 24.47 -29.94 14.83
C GLY A 269 24.04 -30.66 13.56
N GLY A 270 22.77 -30.99 13.46
CA GLY A 270 22.12 -31.52 12.28
C GLY A 270 21.31 -30.43 11.58
N PHE A 271 21.59 -30.21 10.30
CA PHE A 271 20.77 -29.31 9.47
C PHE A 271 19.57 -30.07 8.92
N VAL A 272 18.38 -29.53 9.08
CA VAL A 272 17.16 -30.07 8.46
C VAL A 272 17.01 -29.46 7.05
N ASN A 273 17.03 -30.28 6.02
CA ASN A 273 16.81 -29.86 4.66
C ASN A 273 15.30 -29.72 4.38
N VAL A 274 14.86 -28.52 4.05
CA VAL A 274 13.52 -28.29 3.54
C VAL A 274 13.46 -28.62 2.05
N LYS A 275 12.67 -29.62 1.68
CA LYS A 275 12.51 -30.06 0.29
C LYS A 275 11.35 -29.30 -0.38
N VAL A 276 11.67 -28.54 -1.42
CA VAL A 276 10.65 -27.96 -2.31
C VAL A 276 10.45 -28.93 -3.48
N THR A 277 9.20 -29.30 -3.76
CA THR A 277 8.88 -30.15 -4.92
C THR A 277 9.07 -29.37 -6.23
N PRO A 278 9.26 -30.04 -7.39
CA PRO A 278 9.36 -29.36 -8.69
C PRO A 278 8.13 -28.51 -9.06
N SER A 279 6.99 -28.74 -8.42
CA SER A 279 5.76 -27.97 -8.56
C SER A 279 5.69 -26.72 -7.66
N GLY A 280 6.74 -26.40 -6.91
CA GLY A 280 6.79 -25.23 -6.03
C GLY A 280 6.12 -25.41 -4.66
N SER A 281 5.68 -26.63 -4.32
CA SER A 281 5.09 -26.90 -3.00
C SER A 281 6.17 -27.15 -1.96
N LEU A 282 6.10 -26.44 -0.84
CA LEU A 282 6.94 -26.65 0.33
C LEU A 282 6.37 -27.82 1.14
N THR A 283 7.06 -28.96 1.16
CA THR A 283 6.71 -30.07 2.06
C THR A 283 7.54 -29.94 3.32
N ILE A 284 6.95 -29.47 4.39
CA ILE A 284 7.54 -29.52 5.73
C ILE A 284 7.11 -30.86 6.33
N ALA A 285 8.07 -31.79 6.43
CA ALA A 285 7.85 -33.00 7.21
C ALA A 285 7.95 -32.59 8.68
N LEU A 286 6.81 -32.42 9.33
CA LEU A 286 6.70 -32.11 10.75
C LEU A 286 7.00 -33.32 11.65
N GLY A 287 7.62 -34.37 11.10
CA GLY A 287 7.89 -35.63 11.81
C GLY A 287 8.86 -35.56 12.99
N ASP A 288 9.57 -34.45 13.14
CA ASP A 288 10.56 -34.22 14.21
C ASP A 288 10.28 -32.98 15.04
N ILE A 289 9.07 -32.42 14.97
CA ILE A 289 8.61 -31.54 16.04
C ILE A 289 8.20 -32.48 17.16
N ASP A 290 9.06 -32.60 18.16
CA ASP A 290 8.81 -33.41 19.36
C ASP A 290 7.40 -33.08 19.88
N GLY A 291 6.48 -34.06 19.78
CA GLY A 291 5.10 -33.93 20.24
C GLY A 291 4.02 -33.72 19.20
N VAL A 292 4.28 -33.79 17.87
CA VAL A 292 3.24 -33.52 16.86
C VAL A 292 3.01 -34.69 15.88
N SER A 293 3.43 -35.89 16.18
CA SER A 293 3.08 -37.07 15.39
C SER A 293 2.01 -37.88 16.11
N GLY A 294 0.76 -37.67 15.73
CA GLY A 294 -0.37 -38.44 16.26
C GLY A 294 -1.40 -37.61 17.03
N GLN A 295 -2.40 -38.27 17.54
CA GLN A 295 -3.43 -37.67 18.37
C GLN A 295 -2.83 -37.44 19.77
N GLU A 296 -2.37 -36.23 20.03
CA GLU A 296 -1.80 -35.80 21.30
C GLU A 296 -2.89 -35.33 22.29
N THR A 297 -2.55 -35.26 23.58
CA THR A 297 -3.41 -34.61 24.56
C THR A 297 -3.51 -33.11 24.28
N MET A 298 -4.60 -32.48 24.71
CA MET A 298 -4.90 -31.06 24.51
C MET A 298 -3.75 -30.12 24.93
N ALA A 299 -2.92 -30.53 25.89
CA ALA A 299 -1.75 -29.78 26.39
C ALA A 299 -0.59 -29.75 25.37
N ASN A 300 -0.52 -30.71 24.44
CA ASN A 300 0.57 -30.88 23.48
C ASN A 300 0.15 -30.64 22.03
N SER A 301 -1.12 -30.36 21.77
CA SER A 301 -1.64 -30.07 20.43
C SER A 301 -1.40 -28.60 20.05
N LEU A 302 -1.02 -28.35 18.80
CA LEU A 302 -0.95 -26.98 18.29
C LEU A 302 -2.36 -26.41 18.14
N PRO A 303 -2.64 -25.21 18.66
CA PRO A 303 -3.93 -24.58 18.46
C PRO A 303 -4.13 -24.23 16.98
N VAL A 304 -5.21 -24.74 16.38
CA VAL A 304 -5.65 -24.32 15.05
C VAL A 304 -6.51 -23.08 15.24
N VAL A 305 -6.01 -21.93 14.82
CA VAL A 305 -6.80 -20.71 14.79
C VAL A 305 -7.49 -20.63 13.42
N ILE A 306 -8.81 -20.71 13.43
CA ILE A 306 -9.62 -20.48 12.23
C ILE A 306 -9.86 -18.97 12.13
N ALA A 307 -9.58 -18.37 10.98
CA ALA A 307 -9.84 -16.95 10.76
C ALA A 307 -11.34 -16.63 10.94
N SER A 308 -11.64 -15.52 11.58
CA SER A 308 -13.03 -15.13 11.91
C SER A 308 -13.90 -14.80 10.70
N ASP A 309 -13.27 -14.63 9.52
CA ASP A 309 -13.91 -14.36 8.23
C ASP A 309 -14.04 -15.60 7.34
N GLN A 310 -13.70 -16.79 7.83
CA GLN A 310 -13.81 -18.03 7.09
C GLN A 310 -15.27 -18.49 7.03
N SER A 311 -15.83 -18.56 5.85
CA SER A 311 -17.27 -18.76 5.64
C SER A 311 -17.79 -20.18 5.88
N ALA A 312 -17.00 -21.22 5.87
CA ALA A 312 -17.32 -22.59 6.32
C ALA A 312 -16.06 -23.45 6.36
N VAL A 313 -15.89 -24.21 7.44
CA VAL A 313 -14.92 -25.30 7.51
C VAL A 313 -15.68 -26.60 7.32
N PRO A 314 -15.57 -27.29 6.17
CA PRO A 314 -16.15 -28.62 6.05
C PRO A 314 -15.37 -29.58 6.93
N ILE A 315 -15.97 -30.02 8.03
CA ILE A 315 -15.43 -31.07 8.88
C ILE A 315 -16.07 -32.38 8.39
N SER A 316 -15.26 -33.24 7.77
CA SER A 316 -15.67 -34.61 7.43
C SER A 316 -15.01 -35.55 8.42
N ASP A 317 -15.80 -36.31 9.13
CA ASP A 317 -15.32 -37.41 9.93
C ASP A 317 -15.61 -38.72 9.17
N ASP A 318 -14.73 -39.33 8.63
CA ASP A 318 -14.83 -40.56 7.82
C ASP A 318 -15.50 -41.74 8.58
N GLY A 319 -16.62 -41.45 9.31
CA GLY A 319 -17.44 -42.37 10.11
C GLY A 319 -17.14 -42.38 11.59
N GLY A 320 -16.36 -41.46 12.10
CA GLY A 320 -16.10 -41.23 13.52
C GLY A 320 -17.06 -40.21 14.15
N SER A 321 -17.00 -40.02 15.44
CA SER A 321 -17.78 -39.02 16.19
C SER A 321 -16.97 -37.74 16.34
N ILE A 322 -17.46 -36.62 15.80
CA ILE A 322 -16.92 -35.30 16.08
C ILE A 322 -17.35 -34.92 17.51
N THR A 323 -16.41 -34.94 18.46
CA THR A 323 -16.67 -34.41 19.79
C THR A 323 -16.44 -32.91 19.76
N VAL A 324 -17.50 -32.12 19.84
CA VAL A 324 -17.42 -30.68 20.07
C VAL A 324 -17.49 -30.45 21.58
N ASP A 325 -16.40 -30.00 22.14
CA ASP A 325 -16.34 -29.64 23.57
C ASP A 325 -16.95 -28.24 23.73
N GLY A 326 -18.27 -28.20 23.77
CA GLY A 326 -19.10 -27.02 23.83
C GLY A 326 -20.49 -27.31 23.31
N THR A 327 -21.48 -26.51 23.66
CA THR A 327 -22.87 -26.72 23.24
C THR A 327 -23.00 -26.37 21.75
N VAL A 328 -22.98 -27.38 20.87
CA VAL A 328 -23.54 -27.23 19.53
C VAL A 328 -25.04 -27.36 19.68
N THR A 329 -25.72 -26.24 19.77
CA THR A 329 -27.18 -26.24 19.72
C THR A 329 -27.61 -26.29 18.25
N THR A 330 -27.61 -27.48 17.66
CA THR A 330 -28.56 -27.77 16.58
C THR A 330 -29.84 -28.17 17.25
N GLU A 331 -30.64 -27.24 17.73
CA GLU A 331 -32.01 -27.54 18.06
C GLU A 331 -32.78 -27.84 16.77
N ALA A 332 -32.97 -29.13 16.47
CA ALA A 332 -34.16 -29.51 15.74
C ALA A 332 -35.31 -29.01 16.62
N GLU A 333 -36.11 -28.06 16.13
CA GLU A 333 -37.28 -27.59 16.86
C GLU A 333 -38.21 -28.78 17.11
N THR A 334 -38.18 -29.31 18.32
CA THR A 334 -39.13 -30.36 18.72
C THR A 334 -40.35 -29.72 19.31
N VAL A 335 -41.50 -30.06 18.78
CA VAL A 335 -42.81 -29.70 19.33
C VAL A 335 -43.14 -30.70 20.45
N SER A 336 -43.28 -30.17 21.63
CA SER A 336 -43.54 -31.00 22.86
C SER A 336 -44.99 -31.00 23.28
N SER A 337 -45.76 -29.97 22.87
CA SER A 337 -47.19 -29.89 23.20
C SER A 337 -47.99 -29.14 22.16
N SER A 338 -49.30 -29.37 22.14
CA SER A 338 -50.23 -28.61 21.32
C SER A 338 -51.43 -28.15 22.16
N SER A 339 -51.91 -26.96 21.89
CA SER A 339 -53.18 -26.48 22.46
C SER A 339 -54.11 -26.03 21.34
N VAL A 340 -55.37 -26.32 21.52
CA VAL A 340 -56.45 -25.85 20.60
C VAL A 340 -57.36 -24.93 21.36
N THR A 341 -57.49 -23.70 20.87
CA THR A 341 -58.37 -22.69 21.45
C THR A 341 -59.40 -22.21 20.45
N SER A 342 -60.48 -21.63 20.95
CA SER A 342 -61.55 -21.07 20.13
C SER A 342 -61.95 -19.69 20.66
N THR A 343 -61.81 -18.66 19.82
CA THR A 343 -62.22 -17.28 20.15
C THR A 343 -63.44 -16.90 19.33
N THR A 344 -64.52 -16.55 20.00
CA THR A 344 -65.77 -16.12 19.31
C THR A 344 -65.51 -14.94 18.39
N ALA A 345 -66.01 -14.97 17.18
CA ALA A 345 -65.90 -13.90 16.21
C ALA A 345 -66.56 -12.64 16.72
N SER A 346 -65.92 -11.50 16.54
CA SER A 346 -66.38 -10.22 17.07
C SER A 346 -66.17 -9.08 16.06
N ALA A 347 -67.11 -8.15 15.98
CA ALA A 347 -66.97 -6.90 15.24
C ALA A 347 -66.11 -5.85 16.00
N SER A 348 -65.60 -6.19 17.18
CA SER A 348 -64.57 -5.46 17.91
C SER A 348 -63.27 -6.30 17.97
N SER A 349 -62.13 -5.66 18.03
CA SER A 349 -60.85 -6.38 18.14
C SER A 349 -60.80 -7.25 19.38
N VAL A 350 -60.50 -8.54 19.22
CA VAL A 350 -60.29 -9.51 20.30
C VAL A 350 -58.99 -10.22 20.11
N THR A 351 -58.37 -10.63 21.22
CA THR A 351 -57.17 -11.48 21.18
C THR A 351 -57.54 -12.90 20.87
N VAL A 352 -57.04 -13.38 19.74
CA VAL A 352 -57.24 -14.76 19.29
C VAL A 352 -56.14 -15.68 19.76
N LEU A 353 -54.94 -15.10 20.04
CA LEU A 353 -53.79 -15.82 20.57
C LEU A 353 -52.94 -14.92 21.42
N ALA A 354 -52.72 -15.29 22.68
CA ALA A 354 -51.86 -14.54 23.59
C ALA A 354 -50.36 -14.63 23.20
N SER A 355 -49.52 -13.72 23.70
CA SER A 355 -48.07 -13.84 23.49
C SER A 355 -47.55 -15.10 24.16
N ASN A 356 -46.63 -15.83 23.45
CA ASN A 356 -46.03 -17.04 23.96
C ASN A 356 -44.62 -17.20 23.37
N ALA A 357 -43.59 -17.04 24.22
CA ALA A 357 -42.19 -17.15 23.83
C ALA A 357 -41.80 -18.56 23.34
N ASN A 358 -42.56 -19.59 23.74
CA ASN A 358 -42.31 -20.99 23.39
C ASN A 358 -43.07 -21.43 22.15
N ARG A 359 -43.80 -20.53 21.48
CA ARG A 359 -44.54 -20.85 20.26
C ARG A 359 -43.61 -21.30 19.13
N LYS A 360 -43.83 -22.51 18.62
CA LYS A 360 -43.09 -23.07 17.50
C LYS A 360 -43.89 -22.99 16.19
N LEU A 361 -45.22 -23.08 16.30
CA LEU A 361 -46.16 -22.96 15.17
C LEU A 361 -47.51 -22.48 15.68
N ALA A 362 -48.24 -21.76 14.88
CA ALA A 362 -49.67 -21.52 15.10
C ALA A 362 -50.45 -21.60 13.78
N ILE A 363 -51.57 -22.27 13.86
CA ILE A 363 -52.52 -22.41 12.77
C ILE A 363 -53.84 -21.76 13.19
N LEU A 364 -54.30 -20.80 12.43
CA LEU A 364 -55.54 -20.08 12.66
C LEU A 364 -56.53 -20.46 11.56
N VAL A 365 -57.72 -20.85 11.94
CA VAL A 365 -58.81 -21.19 11.02
C VAL A 365 -59.95 -20.25 11.28
N ASN A 366 -60.36 -19.50 10.29
CA ASN A 366 -61.56 -18.64 10.36
C ASN A 366 -62.84 -19.49 10.18
N ASP A 367 -63.28 -20.10 11.28
CA ASP A 367 -64.52 -20.90 11.35
C ASP A 367 -65.76 -19.99 11.64
N SER A 368 -65.86 -18.93 10.85
CA SER A 368 -66.95 -17.95 10.93
C SER A 368 -67.56 -17.68 9.55
N ASP A 369 -68.71 -16.98 9.56
CA ASP A 369 -69.42 -16.60 8.33
C ASP A 369 -68.93 -15.28 7.70
N LYS A 370 -67.97 -14.61 8.34
CA LYS A 370 -67.46 -13.30 7.91
C LYS A 370 -65.93 -13.30 7.70
N ILE A 371 -65.46 -12.33 6.96
CA ILE A 371 -64.06 -12.09 6.79
C ILE A 371 -63.42 -11.66 8.10
N ALA A 372 -62.32 -12.31 8.51
CA ALA A 372 -61.49 -11.95 9.64
C ALA A 372 -60.27 -11.16 9.21
N TYR A 373 -59.99 -10.04 9.87
CA TYR A 373 -58.77 -9.26 9.72
C TYR A 373 -57.85 -9.56 10.91
N VAL A 374 -56.82 -10.32 10.66
CA VAL A 374 -55.89 -10.78 11.70
C VAL A 374 -54.66 -9.88 11.71
N LYS A 375 -54.25 -9.43 12.89
CA LYS A 375 -53.06 -8.60 13.10
C LYS A 375 -52.07 -9.32 13.97
N LEU A 376 -50.80 -9.39 13.49
CA LEU A 376 -49.67 -9.73 14.34
C LEU A 376 -49.35 -8.54 15.22
N GLY A 377 -49.93 -8.49 16.42
CA GLY A 377 -49.91 -7.38 17.34
C GLY A 377 -51.28 -7.10 17.95
N ALA A 378 -51.35 -6.22 18.94
CA ALA A 378 -52.57 -5.80 19.58
C ALA A 378 -53.42 -4.85 18.71
N THR A 379 -54.70 -4.87 18.95
CA THR A 379 -55.73 -4.01 18.37
C THR A 379 -55.81 -4.09 16.83
N ALA A 380 -56.41 -5.16 16.32
CA ALA A 380 -56.75 -5.31 14.91
C ALA A 380 -57.86 -4.32 14.50
N SER A 381 -57.84 -3.85 13.25
CA SER A 381 -58.95 -3.12 12.63
C SER A 381 -59.08 -3.49 11.17
N THR A 382 -60.19 -3.13 10.51
CA THR A 382 -60.41 -3.38 9.10
C THR A 382 -59.41 -2.66 8.16
N THR A 383 -58.64 -1.70 8.71
CA THR A 383 -57.59 -0.95 8.00
C THR A 383 -56.18 -1.19 8.56
N SER A 384 -56.06 -1.86 9.73
CA SER A 384 -54.77 -2.24 10.34
C SER A 384 -54.77 -3.71 10.71
N TYR A 385 -54.29 -4.53 9.76
CA TYR A 385 -54.22 -5.97 9.88
C TYR A 385 -53.00 -6.51 9.10
N SER A 386 -52.56 -7.72 9.42
CA SER A 386 -51.47 -8.44 8.73
C SER A 386 -52.03 -9.39 7.67
N TYR A 387 -53.17 -10.03 7.97
CA TYR A 387 -53.78 -11.01 7.09
C TYR A 387 -55.31 -10.81 7.03
N LYS A 388 -55.86 -11.11 5.85
CA LYS A 388 -57.32 -11.11 5.62
C LYS A 388 -57.77 -12.52 5.33
N LEU A 389 -58.52 -13.14 6.24
CA LEU A 389 -58.99 -14.54 6.14
C LEU A 389 -60.44 -14.59 5.75
N GLN A 390 -60.69 -15.24 4.64
CA GLN A 390 -62.06 -15.56 4.20
C GLN A 390 -62.71 -16.56 5.17
N PRO A 391 -64.03 -16.68 5.21
CA PRO A 391 -64.69 -17.80 5.88
C PRO A 391 -64.09 -19.15 5.48
N ASN A 392 -63.89 -20.02 6.44
CA ASN A 392 -63.24 -21.33 6.32
C ASN A 392 -61.80 -21.34 5.77
N SER A 393 -61.13 -20.19 5.74
CA SER A 393 -59.69 -20.10 5.38
C SER A 393 -58.82 -20.39 6.57
N THR A 394 -57.63 -20.97 6.27
CA THR A 394 -56.59 -21.29 7.24
C THR A 394 -55.37 -20.40 7.02
N LEU A 395 -54.77 -19.94 8.12
CA LEU A 395 -53.48 -19.27 8.16
C LEU A 395 -52.53 -20.08 9.02
N GLU A 396 -51.40 -20.46 8.44
CA GLU A 396 -50.25 -20.98 9.16
C GLU A 396 -49.24 -19.86 9.30
N LEU A 397 -48.70 -19.61 10.50
CA LEU A 397 -47.72 -18.57 10.72
C LEU A 397 -46.40 -19.01 10.11
N ALA A 398 -45.85 -18.15 9.26
CA ALA A 398 -44.54 -18.36 8.62
C ALA A 398 -43.38 -18.37 9.66
N GLN A 399 -42.33 -19.12 9.33
CA GLN A 399 -41.08 -19.09 10.05
C GLN A 399 -40.24 -17.85 9.67
N PRO A 400 -39.56 -17.16 10.60
CA PRO A 400 -39.65 -17.37 12.06
C PRO A 400 -41.01 -17.02 12.63
N VAL A 401 -41.52 -17.86 13.54
CA VAL A 401 -42.85 -17.72 14.10
C VAL A 401 -42.98 -16.43 14.96
N TYR A 402 -44.06 -15.71 14.79
CA TYR A 402 -44.37 -14.55 15.60
C TYR A 402 -44.83 -14.93 17.01
N ASN A 403 -44.08 -14.56 18.06
CA ASN A 403 -44.32 -14.93 19.45
C ASN A 403 -45.18 -13.91 20.23
N GLY A 404 -45.52 -12.78 19.64
CA GLY A 404 -46.34 -11.76 20.25
C GLY A 404 -47.83 -12.09 20.29
N VAL A 405 -48.66 -11.18 20.79
CA VAL A 405 -50.12 -11.26 20.77
C VAL A 405 -50.63 -11.16 19.35
N ILE A 406 -51.69 -11.92 19.04
CA ILE A 406 -52.40 -11.87 17.78
C ILE A 406 -53.86 -11.53 18.05
N ASP A 407 -54.30 -10.41 17.50
CA ASP A 407 -55.69 -9.94 17.58
C ASP A 407 -56.37 -10.14 16.23
N ALA A 408 -57.70 -10.30 16.26
CA ALA A 408 -58.54 -10.29 15.08
C ALA A 408 -59.81 -9.44 15.30
N ILE A 409 -60.33 -8.98 14.17
CA ILE A 409 -61.63 -8.31 14.08
C ILE A 409 -62.35 -8.84 12.85
N TRP A 410 -63.64 -9.05 12.92
CA TRP A 410 -64.43 -9.47 11.80
C TRP A 410 -65.32 -8.37 11.24
N GLU A 411 -65.86 -8.55 10.09
CA GLU A 411 -66.91 -7.71 9.52
C GLU A 411 -68.17 -7.74 10.40
N THR A 412 -69.06 -6.80 10.17
CA THR A 412 -70.26 -6.57 11.02
C THR A 412 -71.09 -7.86 11.20
N SER A 413 -71.51 -8.09 12.45
CA SER A 413 -72.40 -9.17 12.87
C SER A 413 -71.87 -10.57 12.51
N PRO A 414 -70.65 -10.93 12.88
CA PRO A 414 -70.12 -12.26 12.63
C PRO A 414 -70.76 -13.32 13.52
N THR A 415 -70.88 -14.56 12.95
CA THR A 415 -71.22 -15.76 13.71
C THR A 415 -70.12 -16.80 13.53
N GLY A 416 -69.82 -17.61 14.55
CA GLY A 416 -68.75 -18.58 14.55
C GLY A 416 -67.54 -18.12 15.38
N ALA A 417 -66.35 -18.62 15.03
CA ALA A 417 -65.13 -18.43 15.85
C ALA A 417 -63.83 -18.45 15.04
N MET A 418 -62.77 -17.96 15.60
CA MET A 418 -61.42 -18.34 15.18
C MET A 418 -60.96 -19.54 15.96
N ARG A 419 -60.64 -20.62 15.24
CA ARG A 419 -60.00 -21.82 15.82
C ARG A 419 -58.50 -21.66 15.70
N VAL A 420 -57.78 -21.82 16.80
CA VAL A 420 -56.32 -21.69 16.83
C VAL A 420 -55.72 -22.94 17.40
N THR A 421 -54.78 -23.53 16.64
CA THR A 421 -53.90 -24.58 17.13
C THR A 421 -52.52 -23.96 17.36
N GLU A 422 -52.02 -23.97 18.58
CA GLU A 422 -50.68 -23.52 18.94
C GLU A 422 -49.83 -24.72 19.31
N LEU A 423 -48.62 -24.78 18.76
CA LEU A 423 -47.60 -25.79 19.03
C LEU A 423 -46.44 -25.14 19.77
N THR A 424 -46.00 -25.79 20.86
CA THR A 424 -44.90 -25.31 21.73
C THR A 424 -43.89 -26.40 22.06
#